data_47d958f3be4e3da80045f84346875d4d
#
_entry.id   47d958f3be4e3da80045f84346875d4d
#
_cell.length_a   1.000
_cell.length_b   1.000
_cell.length_c   1.000
_cell.angle_alpha   90.00
_cell.angle_beta   90.00
_cell.angle_gamma   90.00
#
_symmetry.space_group_name_H-M   'P 1'
#
loop_
_entity.id
_entity.type
_entity.pdbx_description
1 polymer ?
#
loop_
_entity_poly.entity_id
_entity_poly.type
_entity_poly.pdbx_seq_one_letter_code
_entity_poly.pdbx_strand_id
1 'polypeptide(L)'
;MMLLTAALLAGCDKQPEGQVVAVVNGDEVTMQELNTELGNAELPEGAAKDELRNQALDNIINRRLLAGVAMEQGIDDSPEFIVRRRQLEEALLVQMLAQQTARPMKQPTSQEVSDFVAKNPQMFANRAILTVDQIRFPTPANQDYVKALEPASTMAEVVTALNRLGIRFERGTTRVDTATMSAEMFNRISSIGSREPFIIPGPAAVSVSYIVSSQPAPLPANQVTPAATSMIQRANLSNELNKMIKAAKTEAGIDYHPGFAAPKAAATDTAAAALETPAVPASGS
;
A
#
# COMPACT_ATOMS: atom_id res chain seq x y z
N MET A 1 14.52 -60.44 -24.83
CA MET A 1 14.46 -60.12 -23.42
C MET A 1 14.77 -58.63 -23.27
N MET A 2 13.74 -57.82 -23.25
CA MET A 2 13.87 -56.35 -23.32
C MET A 2 13.38 -55.78 -21.99
N LEU A 3 14.31 -55.33 -21.14
CA LEU A 3 14.00 -54.74 -19.83
C LEU A 3 13.53 -53.30 -20.06
N LEU A 4 12.28 -53.05 -19.72
CA LEU A 4 11.67 -51.72 -19.68
C LEU A 4 11.95 -51.12 -18.28
N THR A 5 12.89 -50.18 -18.20
CA THR A 5 13.16 -49.40 -16.95
C THR A 5 12.17 -48.25 -16.89
N ALA A 6 11.18 -48.33 -16.03
CA ALA A 6 10.29 -47.25 -15.68
C ALA A 6 11.02 -46.25 -14.76
N ALA A 7 11.36 -45.07 -15.28
CA ALA A 7 11.85 -43.98 -14.46
C ALA A 7 10.68 -43.31 -13.71
N LEU A 8 10.60 -43.52 -12.41
CA LEU A 8 9.74 -42.78 -11.48
C LEU A 8 10.28 -41.33 -11.36
N LEU A 9 9.61 -40.39 -12.00
CA LEU A 9 9.78 -38.97 -11.73
C LEU A 9 9.14 -38.66 -10.36
N ALA A 10 9.93 -38.79 -9.29
CA ALA A 10 9.57 -38.24 -7.99
C ALA A 10 9.67 -36.71 -8.08
N GLY A 11 8.53 -36.06 -8.27
CA GLY A 11 8.42 -34.62 -8.06
C GLY A 11 8.75 -34.32 -6.59
N CYS A 12 9.88 -33.66 -6.34
CA CYS A 12 10.21 -33.14 -5.01
C CYS A 12 9.30 -31.93 -4.75
N ASP A 13 8.11 -32.19 -4.23
CA ASP A 13 7.38 -31.20 -3.46
C ASP A 13 8.19 -31.00 -2.16
N LYS A 14 8.79 -29.84 -1.97
CA LYS A 14 9.51 -29.50 -0.75
C LYS A 14 8.49 -29.38 0.39
N GLN A 15 8.24 -30.46 1.09
CA GLN A 15 7.46 -30.41 2.33
C GLN A 15 8.22 -29.57 3.36
N PRO A 16 7.52 -28.75 4.18
CA PRO A 16 8.15 -28.00 5.24
C PRO A 16 8.80 -28.98 6.24
N GLU A 17 10.11 -28.92 6.42
CA GLU A 17 10.83 -29.69 7.42
C GLU A 17 10.48 -29.14 8.82
N GLY A 18 9.94 -29.98 9.70
CA GLY A 18 9.62 -29.58 11.07
C GLY A 18 9.01 -30.73 11.89
N GLN A 19 8.92 -30.52 13.20
CA GLN A 19 8.22 -31.47 14.09
C GLN A 19 6.73 -31.51 13.72
N VAL A 20 6.21 -32.67 13.36
CA VAL A 20 4.79 -32.89 13.05
C VAL A 20 3.97 -32.81 14.33
N VAL A 21 2.90 -32.05 14.32
CA VAL A 21 1.95 -31.84 15.43
C VAL A 21 0.59 -32.46 15.17
N ALA A 22 0.21 -32.65 13.91
CA ALA A 22 -1.00 -33.35 13.49
C ALA A 22 -0.86 -33.84 12.04
N VAL A 23 -1.76 -34.72 11.61
CA VAL A 23 -1.89 -35.19 10.22
C VAL A 23 -3.37 -35.07 9.82
N VAL A 24 -3.64 -34.40 8.67
CA VAL A 24 -5.00 -34.18 8.14
C VAL A 24 -5.06 -34.73 6.73
N ASN A 25 -5.84 -35.78 6.48
CA ASN A 25 -5.97 -36.44 5.18
C ASN A 25 -4.64 -36.92 4.56
N GLY A 26 -3.64 -37.21 5.40
CA GLY A 26 -2.29 -37.62 4.98
C GLY A 26 -1.28 -36.47 4.91
N ASP A 27 -1.72 -35.21 4.98
CA ASP A 27 -0.86 -34.03 4.99
C ASP A 27 -0.45 -33.65 6.41
N GLU A 28 0.84 -33.44 6.62
CA GLU A 28 1.40 -33.08 7.92
C GLU A 28 1.16 -31.61 8.28
N VAL A 29 0.75 -31.36 9.51
CA VAL A 29 0.77 -30.03 10.14
C VAL A 29 2.02 -29.94 10.99
N THR A 30 2.87 -28.96 10.73
CA THR A 30 4.15 -28.82 11.41
C THR A 30 4.10 -27.82 12.57
N MET A 31 5.05 -27.93 13.51
CA MET A 31 5.24 -26.93 14.57
C MET A 31 5.51 -25.54 14.01
N GLN A 32 6.15 -25.44 12.86
CA GLN A 32 6.39 -24.16 12.18
C GLN A 32 5.10 -23.51 11.71
N GLU A 33 4.17 -24.29 11.13
CA GLU A 33 2.84 -23.79 10.76
C GLU A 33 2.05 -23.35 11.98
N LEU A 34 2.08 -24.13 13.05
CA LEU A 34 1.42 -23.76 14.31
C LEU A 34 1.99 -22.45 14.89
N ASN A 35 3.32 -22.29 14.90
CA ASN A 35 3.94 -21.05 15.35
C ASN A 35 3.60 -19.87 14.45
N THR A 36 3.47 -20.09 13.14
CA THR A 36 3.04 -19.05 12.19
C THR A 36 1.59 -18.62 12.43
N GLU A 37 0.70 -19.56 12.72
CA GLU A 37 -0.71 -19.30 13.06
C GLU A 37 -0.84 -18.51 14.37
N LEU A 38 -0.02 -18.84 15.38
CA LEU A 38 0.04 -18.11 16.64
C LEU A 38 0.62 -16.69 16.48
N GLY A 39 1.38 -16.44 15.42
CA GLY A 39 1.99 -15.14 15.14
C GLY A 39 3.03 -14.73 16.20
N ASN A 40 3.21 -13.41 16.36
CA ASN A 40 4.11 -12.81 17.36
C ASN A 40 3.39 -12.47 18.69
N ALA A 41 2.24 -13.08 18.96
CA ALA A 41 1.54 -12.83 20.21
C ALA A 41 2.37 -13.33 21.40
N GLU A 42 2.48 -12.51 22.44
CA GLU A 42 3.01 -12.97 23.72
C GLU A 42 2.06 -14.05 24.26
N LEU A 43 2.52 -15.31 24.24
CA LEU A 43 1.72 -16.41 24.76
C LEU A 43 1.75 -16.37 26.27
N PRO A 44 0.59 -16.46 26.94
CA PRO A 44 0.54 -16.64 28.38
C PRO A 44 1.26 -17.91 28.79
N GLU A 45 1.57 -18.06 30.07
CA GLU A 45 2.17 -19.29 30.60
C GLU A 45 1.13 -20.29 31.05
N GLY A 46 1.53 -21.57 31.15
CA GLY A 46 0.72 -22.67 31.70
C GLY A 46 -0.47 -23.08 30.80
N ALA A 47 -1.57 -23.48 31.43
CA ALA A 47 -2.75 -24.05 30.76
C ALA A 47 -3.36 -23.12 29.68
N ALA A 48 -3.28 -21.79 29.84
CA ALA A 48 -3.76 -20.85 28.86
C ALA A 48 -2.94 -20.88 27.56
N LYS A 49 -1.63 -21.20 27.63
CA LYS A 49 -0.78 -21.40 26.48
C LYS A 49 -1.19 -22.63 25.68
N ASP A 50 -1.47 -23.72 26.38
CA ASP A 50 -1.86 -24.97 25.73
C ASP A 50 -3.23 -24.82 25.06
N GLU A 51 -4.16 -24.11 25.70
CA GLU A 51 -5.46 -23.80 25.11
C GLU A 51 -5.33 -22.99 23.80
N LEU A 52 -4.52 -21.92 23.77
CA LEU A 52 -4.27 -21.14 22.57
C LEU A 52 -3.61 -21.95 21.45
N ARG A 53 -2.68 -22.86 21.82
CA ARG A 53 -2.07 -23.77 20.84
C ARG A 53 -3.07 -24.74 20.25
N ASN A 54 -3.95 -25.30 21.08
CA ASN A 54 -4.99 -26.22 20.63
C ASN A 54 -6.01 -25.50 19.73
N GLN A 55 -6.40 -24.27 20.06
CA GLN A 55 -7.28 -23.45 19.21
C GLN A 55 -6.62 -23.12 17.87
N ALA A 56 -5.34 -22.74 17.86
CA ALA A 56 -4.61 -22.47 16.62
C ALA A 56 -4.50 -23.73 15.76
N LEU A 57 -4.22 -24.89 16.38
CA LEU A 57 -4.17 -26.17 15.67
C LEU A 57 -5.54 -26.53 15.08
N ASP A 58 -6.60 -26.38 15.84
CA ASP A 58 -7.98 -26.61 15.34
C ASP A 58 -8.32 -25.70 14.17
N ASN A 59 -7.94 -24.43 14.21
CA ASN A 59 -8.11 -23.50 13.09
C ASN A 59 -7.37 -23.95 11.82
N ILE A 60 -6.12 -24.46 11.95
CA ILE A 60 -5.37 -25.01 10.82
C ILE A 60 -6.11 -26.22 10.24
N ILE A 61 -6.53 -27.15 11.11
CA ILE A 61 -7.24 -28.38 10.71
C ILE A 61 -8.54 -28.02 9.97
N ASN A 62 -9.37 -27.16 10.56
CA ASN A 62 -10.65 -26.75 9.98
C ASN A 62 -10.46 -26.06 8.61
N ARG A 63 -9.44 -25.17 8.49
CA ARG A 63 -9.10 -24.54 7.21
C ARG A 63 -8.68 -25.55 6.15
N ARG A 64 -7.86 -26.56 6.50
CA ARG A 64 -7.44 -27.61 5.56
C ARG A 64 -8.61 -28.49 5.12
N LEU A 65 -9.48 -28.87 6.05
CA LEU A 65 -10.67 -29.67 5.72
C LEU A 65 -11.60 -28.93 4.76
N LEU A 66 -11.88 -27.64 5.03
CA LEU A 66 -12.70 -26.80 4.13
C LEU A 66 -12.03 -26.56 2.79
N ALA A 67 -10.72 -26.38 2.76
CA ALA A 67 -9.97 -26.27 1.50
C ALA A 67 -10.06 -27.56 0.69
N GLY A 68 -9.97 -28.73 1.33
CA GLY A 68 -10.19 -30.03 0.68
C GLY A 68 -11.58 -30.13 0.02
N VAL A 69 -12.64 -29.75 0.75
CA VAL A 69 -14.01 -29.70 0.19
C VAL A 69 -14.10 -28.74 -1.02
N ALA A 70 -13.41 -27.59 -0.95
CA ALA A 70 -13.39 -26.65 -2.07
C ALA A 70 -12.67 -27.22 -3.31
N MET A 71 -11.59 -27.96 -3.12
CA MET A 71 -10.88 -28.67 -4.21
C MET A 71 -11.76 -29.79 -4.81
N GLU A 72 -12.45 -30.57 -3.98
CA GLU A 72 -13.41 -31.57 -4.47
C GLU A 72 -14.53 -30.96 -5.32
N GLN A 73 -14.87 -29.71 -5.08
CA GLN A 73 -15.83 -28.94 -5.88
C GLN A 73 -15.22 -28.26 -7.11
N GLY A 74 -13.91 -28.40 -7.35
CA GLY A 74 -13.20 -27.80 -8.50
C GLY A 74 -13.04 -26.29 -8.43
N ILE A 75 -13.13 -25.69 -7.22
CA ILE A 75 -12.97 -24.23 -7.04
C ILE A 75 -11.55 -23.80 -7.40
N ASP A 76 -10.55 -24.62 -7.11
CA ASP A 76 -9.14 -24.40 -7.38
C ASP A 76 -8.78 -24.44 -8.87
N ASP A 77 -9.62 -25.05 -9.71
CA ASP A 77 -9.47 -25.07 -11.17
C ASP A 77 -10.14 -23.85 -11.84
N SER A 78 -10.89 -23.05 -11.09
CA SER A 78 -11.57 -21.88 -11.64
C SER A 78 -10.57 -20.79 -12.11
N PRO A 79 -10.83 -20.13 -13.26
CA PRO A 79 -9.98 -19.05 -13.75
C PRO A 79 -9.79 -17.93 -12.71
N GLU A 80 -10.82 -17.63 -11.92
CA GLU A 80 -10.76 -16.63 -10.86
C GLU A 80 -9.79 -17.03 -9.76
N PHE A 81 -9.85 -18.27 -9.28
CA PHE A 81 -8.93 -18.78 -8.26
C PHE A 81 -7.48 -18.75 -8.75
N ILE A 82 -7.21 -19.19 -9.98
CA ILE A 82 -5.87 -19.22 -10.57
C ILE A 82 -5.26 -17.81 -10.59
N VAL A 83 -6.05 -16.79 -11.01
CA VAL A 83 -5.59 -15.40 -11.04
C VAL A 83 -5.34 -14.89 -9.61
N ARG A 84 -6.26 -15.12 -8.67
CA ARG A 84 -6.12 -14.67 -7.27
C ARG A 84 -4.96 -15.34 -6.57
N ARG A 85 -4.77 -16.64 -6.76
CA ARG A 85 -3.62 -17.36 -6.19
C ARG A 85 -2.30 -16.73 -6.64
N ARG A 86 -2.14 -16.47 -7.94
CA ARG A 86 -0.94 -15.80 -8.48
C ARG A 86 -0.73 -14.43 -7.83
N GLN A 87 -1.77 -13.61 -7.74
CA GLN A 87 -1.67 -12.28 -7.11
C GLN A 87 -1.24 -12.36 -5.64
N LEU A 88 -1.79 -13.31 -4.87
CA LEU A 88 -1.43 -13.51 -3.45
C LEU A 88 0.01 -14.01 -3.30
N GLU A 89 0.45 -14.92 -4.16
CA GLU A 89 1.82 -15.45 -4.18
C GLU A 89 2.84 -14.33 -4.53
N GLU A 90 2.57 -13.55 -5.56
CA GLU A 90 3.40 -12.39 -5.93
C GLU A 90 3.44 -11.35 -4.81
N ALA A 91 2.31 -11.03 -4.18
CA ALA A 91 2.25 -10.11 -3.05
C ALA A 91 3.08 -10.61 -1.85
N LEU A 92 2.99 -11.89 -1.52
CA LEU A 92 3.80 -12.52 -0.46
C LEU A 92 5.29 -12.44 -0.77
N LEU A 93 5.70 -12.76 -2.00
CA LEU A 93 7.10 -12.66 -2.44
C LEU A 93 7.62 -11.23 -2.31
N VAL A 94 6.84 -10.22 -2.73
CA VAL A 94 7.21 -8.80 -2.60
C VAL A 94 7.33 -8.41 -1.13
N GLN A 95 6.42 -8.85 -0.26
CA GLN A 95 6.48 -8.61 1.17
C GLN A 95 7.73 -9.22 1.81
N MET A 96 8.05 -10.46 1.47
CA MET A 96 9.25 -11.16 1.98
C MET A 96 10.54 -10.49 1.48
N LEU A 97 10.58 -10.05 0.22
CA LEU A 97 11.70 -9.29 -0.34
C LEU A 97 11.89 -7.97 0.40
N ALA A 98 10.80 -7.23 0.68
CA ALA A 98 10.86 -6.00 1.44
C ALA A 98 11.42 -6.22 2.86
N GLN A 99 10.97 -7.27 3.55
CA GLN A 99 11.49 -7.64 4.88
C GLN A 99 12.98 -8.01 4.82
N GLN A 100 13.38 -8.81 3.82
CA GLN A 100 14.78 -9.19 3.62
C GLN A 100 15.65 -7.98 3.31
N THR A 101 15.16 -7.04 2.51
CA THR A 101 15.86 -5.79 2.17
C THR A 101 15.99 -4.88 3.38
N ALA A 102 14.96 -4.81 4.23
CA ALA A 102 14.96 -3.96 5.43
C ALA A 102 15.92 -4.43 6.53
N ARG A 103 16.13 -5.76 6.68
CA ARG A 103 16.97 -6.35 7.75
C ARG A 103 18.39 -5.78 7.86
N PRO A 104 19.18 -5.66 6.76
CA PRO A 104 20.53 -5.11 6.82
C PRO A 104 20.58 -3.58 6.86
N MET A 105 19.44 -2.88 6.76
CA MET A 105 19.41 -1.42 6.70
C MET A 105 19.81 -0.81 8.05
N LYS A 106 20.74 0.14 7.99
CA LYS A 106 21.18 0.86 9.18
C LYS A 106 20.07 1.75 9.73
N GLN A 107 20.03 1.86 11.04
CA GLN A 107 19.18 2.83 11.71
C GLN A 107 19.63 4.26 11.33
N PRO A 108 18.67 5.18 11.09
CA PRO A 108 19.01 6.57 10.88
C PRO A 108 19.77 7.16 12.07
N THR A 109 20.78 7.94 11.77
CA THR A 109 21.56 8.68 12.78
C THR A 109 20.72 9.81 13.37
N SER A 110 21.08 10.28 14.56
CA SER A 110 20.43 11.44 15.20
C SER A 110 20.48 12.70 14.32
N GLN A 111 21.56 12.87 13.54
CA GLN A 111 21.69 13.99 12.62
C GLN A 111 20.70 13.88 11.45
N GLU A 112 20.58 12.70 10.82
CA GLU A 112 19.62 12.47 9.74
C GLU A 112 18.18 12.69 10.22
N VAL A 113 17.85 12.24 11.44
CA VAL A 113 16.55 12.47 12.05
C VAL A 113 16.29 13.96 12.26
N SER A 114 17.28 14.69 12.82
CA SER A 114 17.16 16.14 13.03
C SER A 114 16.99 16.91 11.73
N ASP A 115 17.77 16.58 10.71
CA ASP A 115 17.70 17.19 9.38
C ASP A 115 16.34 16.91 8.71
N PHE A 116 15.82 15.69 8.84
CA PHE A 116 14.52 15.33 8.31
C PHE A 116 13.39 16.12 8.97
N VAL A 117 13.40 16.26 10.29
CA VAL A 117 12.43 17.06 11.05
C VAL A 117 12.48 18.52 10.63
N ALA A 118 13.69 19.08 10.50
CA ALA A 118 13.89 20.47 10.09
C ALA A 118 13.38 20.74 8.64
N LYS A 119 13.56 19.78 7.73
CA LYS A 119 13.10 19.89 6.35
C LYS A 119 11.59 19.65 6.17
N ASN A 120 10.94 19.04 7.14
CA ASN A 120 9.52 18.66 7.06
C ASN A 120 8.70 19.17 8.26
N PRO A 121 8.75 20.49 8.59
CA PRO A 121 8.07 21.02 9.78
C PRO A 121 6.54 20.78 9.76
N GLN A 122 5.93 20.66 8.58
CA GLN A 122 4.51 20.36 8.40
C GLN A 122 4.10 18.97 8.87
N MET A 123 5.03 18.07 9.08
CA MET A 123 4.80 16.74 9.63
C MET A 123 4.89 16.71 11.16
N PHE A 124 5.49 17.72 11.75
CA PHE A 124 5.87 17.75 13.18
C PHE A 124 5.33 19.00 13.88
N ALA A 125 6.18 20.02 14.07
CA ALA A 125 5.85 21.22 14.83
C ALA A 125 4.74 22.07 14.17
N ASN A 126 4.74 22.16 12.84
CA ASN A 126 3.79 22.94 12.06
C ASN A 126 2.66 22.06 11.47
N ARG A 127 2.48 20.85 12.00
CA ARG A 127 1.38 19.98 11.59
C ARG A 127 0.04 20.60 11.92
N ALA A 128 -0.86 20.56 10.95
CA ALA A 128 -2.23 21.04 11.10
C ALA A 128 -3.22 20.13 10.34
N ILE A 129 -4.45 20.12 10.79
CA ILE A 129 -5.57 19.54 10.05
C ILE A 129 -6.30 20.68 9.36
N LEU A 130 -6.25 20.65 8.03
CA LEU A 130 -6.92 21.63 7.19
C LEU A 130 -8.33 21.14 6.86
N THR A 131 -9.33 21.98 7.00
CA THR A 131 -10.65 21.77 6.41
C THR A 131 -10.66 22.53 5.08
N VAL A 132 -10.86 21.81 3.99
CA VAL A 132 -10.84 22.40 2.65
C VAL A 132 -12.18 22.21 1.95
N ASP A 133 -12.69 23.26 1.34
CA ASP A 133 -13.75 23.21 0.34
C ASP A 133 -13.09 22.85 -1.00
N GLN A 134 -13.49 21.74 -1.58
CA GLN A 134 -12.84 21.18 -2.77
C GLN A 134 -13.83 20.95 -3.89
N ILE A 135 -13.45 21.42 -5.07
CA ILE A 135 -14.10 21.08 -6.34
C ILE A 135 -13.20 20.10 -7.08
N ARG A 136 -13.76 18.98 -7.52
CA ARG A 136 -13.05 17.96 -8.27
C ARG A 136 -13.74 17.71 -9.62
N PHE A 137 -12.96 17.65 -10.68
CA PHE A 137 -13.44 17.35 -12.02
C PHE A 137 -12.43 16.50 -12.81
N PRO A 138 -12.88 15.67 -13.79
CA PRO A 138 -11.99 14.91 -14.65
C PRO A 138 -10.98 15.82 -15.35
N THR A 139 -9.72 15.38 -15.47
CA THR A 139 -8.68 16.17 -16.13
C THR A 139 -9.06 16.36 -17.61
N PRO A 140 -9.33 17.60 -18.08
CA PRO A 140 -9.64 17.86 -19.46
C PRO A 140 -8.46 17.59 -20.39
N ALA A 141 -8.74 17.19 -21.62
CA ALA A 141 -7.70 16.91 -22.63
C ALA A 141 -6.87 18.17 -22.98
N ASN A 142 -7.47 19.37 -22.88
CA ASN A 142 -6.80 20.66 -23.08
C ASN A 142 -6.56 21.36 -21.73
N GLN A 143 -5.69 22.36 -21.72
CA GLN A 143 -5.36 23.14 -20.52
C GLN A 143 -6.11 24.48 -20.44
N ASP A 144 -7.19 24.69 -21.21
CA ASP A 144 -7.95 25.93 -21.23
C ASP A 144 -8.59 26.26 -19.87
N TYR A 145 -8.88 25.20 -19.07
CA TYR A 145 -9.37 25.36 -17.70
C TYR A 145 -8.37 26.11 -16.80
N VAL A 146 -7.06 25.96 -17.01
CA VAL A 146 -6.04 26.64 -16.19
C VAL A 146 -6.18 28.15 -16.37
N LYS A 147 -6.22 28.61 -17.62
CA LYS A 147 -6.40 30.06 -17.95
C LYS A 147 -7.74 30.59 -17.46
N ALA A 148 -8.80 29.80 -17.54
CA ALA A 148 -10.12 30.20 -17.10
C ALA A 148 -10.26 30.28 -15.58
N LEU A 149 -9.49 29.47 -14.82
CA LEU A 149 -9.49 29.45 -13.37
C LEU A 149 -8.47 30.40 -12.74
N GLU A 150 -7.44 30.82 -13.49
CA GLU A 150 -6.38 31.71 -12.99
C GLU A 150 -6.91 33.03 -12.36
N PRO A 151 -7.94 33.73 -12.93
CA PRO A 151 -8.47 34.95 -12.34
C PRO A 151 -9.43 34.69 -11.15
N ALA A 152 -9.80 33.44 -10.85
CA ALA A 152 -10.79 33.16 -9.82
C ALA A 152 -10.20 33.30 -8.42
N SER A 153 -10.69 34.24 -7.63
CA SER A 153 -10.30 34.50 -6.25
C SER A 153 -11.25 33.84 -5.25
N THR A 154 -12.38 33.29 -5.70
CA THR A 154 -13.38 32.64 -4.85
C THR A 154 -13.86 31.32 -5.46
N MET A 155 -14.35 30.42 -4.61
CA MET A 155 -14.95 29.17 -5.08
C MET A 155 -16.21 29.38 -5.93
N ALA A 156 -16.92 30.48 -5.75
CA ALA A 156 -18.08 30.86 -6.60
C ALA A 156 -17.64 31.21 -8.03
N GLU A 157 -16.53 31.93 -8.17
CA GLU A 157 -15.94 32.25 -9.48
C GLU A 157 -15.40 30.98 -10.15
N VAL A 158 -14.80 30.07 -9.41
CA VAL A 158 -14.38 28.72 -9.90
C VAL A 158 -15.59 27.99 -10.49
N VAL A 159 -16.71 27.90 -9.75
CA VAL A 159 -17.95 27.27 -10.22
C VAL A 159 -18.46 27.95 -11.51
N THR A 160 -18.45 29.28 -11.55
CA THR A 160 -18.90 30.03 -12.72
C THR A 160 -18.02 29.74 -13.94
N ALA A 161 -16.71 29.71 -13.77
CA ALA A 161 -15.76 29.39 -14.84
C ALA A 161 -15.94 27.97 -15.37
N LEU A 162 -16.08 26.98 -14.49
CA LEU A 162 -16.29 25.56 -14.86
C LEU A 162 -17.62 25.38 -15.62
N ASN A 163 -18.70 26.02 -15.15
CA ASN A 163 -20.00 26.00 -15.84
C ASN A 163 -19.91 26.60 -17.24
N ARG A 164 -19.16 27.71 -17.41
CA ARG A 164 -18.94 28.33 -18.72
C ARG A 164 -18.20 27.43 -19.70
N LEU A 165 -17.27 26.61 -19.17
CA LEU A 165 -16.53 25.62 -19.94
C LEU A 165 -17.31 24.30 -20.16
N GLY A 166 -18.51 24.14 -19.58
CA GLY A 166 -19.29 22.92 -19.65
C GLY A 166 -18.67 21.73 -18.90
N ILE A 167 -17.77 22.01 -17.96
CA ILE A 167 -17.07 20.97 -17.19
C ILE A 167 -17.96 20.55 -16.01
N ARG A 168 -18.30 19.26 -15.94
CA ARG A 168 -18.99 18.68 -14.78
C ARG A 168 -18.00 18.52 -13.64
N PHE A 169 -18.43 18.83 -12.43
CA PHE A 169 -17.59 18.73 -11.23
C PHE A 169 -18.41 18.27 -10.03
N GLU A 170 -17.70 17.76 -9.04
CA GLU A 170 -18.20 17.48 -7.71
C GLU A 170 -17.62 18.49 -6.74
N ARG A 171 -18.41 18.95 -5.76
CA ARG A 171 -17.97 19.84 -4.70
C ARG A 171 -18.27 19.24 -3.35
N GLY A 172 -17.32 19.31 -2.44
CA GLY A 172 -17.45 18.81 -1.09
C GLY A 172 -16.42 19.40 -0.15
N THR A 173 -16.60 19.13 1.13
CA THR A 173 -15.62 19.50 2.17
C THR A 173 -14.85 18.26 2.58
N THR A 174 -13.53 18.37 2.66
CA THR A 174 -12.65 17.29 3.12
C THR A 174 -11.67 17.80 4.18
N ARG A 175 -11.13 16.88 4.98
CA ARG A 175 -10.08 17.17 5.95
C ARG A 175 -8.76 16.63 5.42
N VAL A 176 -7.74 17.46 5.44
CA VAL A 176 -6.39 17.12 4.96
C VAL A 176 -5.38 17.34 6.08
N ASP A 177 -4.62 16.30 6.39
CA ASP A 177 -3.52 16.39 7.35
C ASP A 177 -2.27 16.88 6.63
N THR A 178 -1.66 17.96 7.08
CA THR A 178 -0.43 18.49 6.48
C THR A 178 0.74 17.53 6.57
N ALA A 179 0.70 16.56 7.48
CA ALA A 179 1.72 15.49 7.57
C ALA A 179 1.76 14.59 6.33
N THR A 180 0.67 14.53 5.54
CA THR A 180 0.61 13.78 4.28
C THR A 180 1.09 14.56 3.07
N MET A 181 1.40 15.85 3.24
CA MET A 181 1.85 16.72 2.16
C MET A 181 3.37 16.68 2.01
N SER A 182 3.86 16.81 0.78
CA SER A 182 5.27 17.12 0.57
C SER A 182 5.60 18.53 1.11
N ALA A 183 6.87 18.76 1.50
CA ALA A 183 7.31 20.07 1.94
C ALA A 183 7.06 21.15 0.88
N GLU A 184 7.25 20.80 -0.41
CA GLU A 184 6.99 21.72 -1.53
C GLU A 184 5.51 22.12 -1.60
N MET A 185 4.60 21.15 -1.52
CA MET A 185 3.15 21.41 -1.53
C MET A 185 2.74 22.25 -0.32
N PHE A 186 3.23 21.92 0.87
CA PHE A 186 2.97 22.66 2.08
C PHE A 186 3.44 24.12 1.96
N ASN A 187 4.66 24.35 1.46
CA ASN A 187 5.21 25.69 1.27
C ASN A 187 4.40 26.48 0.25
N ARG A 188 4.00 25.87 -0.85
CA ARG A 188 3.12 26.48 -1.86
C ARG A 188 1.77 26.89 -1.27
N ILE A 189 1.11 25.97 -0.54
CA ILE A 189 -0.18 26.27 0.11
C ILE A 189 -0.03 27.37 1.16
N SER A 190 1.05 27.33 1.95
CA SER A 190 1.33 28.33 2.98
C SER A 190 1.61 29.71 2.37
N SER A 191 2.21 29.79 1.18
CA SER A 191 2.47 31.06 0.48
C SER A 191 1.22 31.70 -0.14
N ILE A 192 0.27 30.87 -0.61
CA ILE A 192 -1.03 31.35 -1.12
C ILE A 192 -1.90 31.84 0.04
N GLY A 193 -1.74 31.22 1.21
CA GLY A 193 -2.56 31.50 2.39
C GLY A 193 -3.97 30.91 2.29
N SER A 194 -4.84 31.26 3.26
CA SER A 194 -6.22 30.76 3.33
C SER A 194 -7.23 31.66 2.57
N ARG A 195 -6.79 32.49 1.63
CA ARG A 195 -7.61 33.53 1.05
C ARG A 195 -8.01 33.29 -0.40
N GLU A 196 -7.35 32.37 -1.10
CA GLU A 196 -7.57 32.12 -2.53
C GLU A 196 -7.65 30.63 -2.83
N PRO A 197 -8.47 30.22 -3.81
CA PRO A 197 -8.47 28.86 -4.31
C PRO A 197 -7.14 28.52 -4.96
N PHE A 198 -6.68 27.28 -4.81
CA PHE A 198 -5.48 26.77 -5.47
C PHE A 198 -5.80 25.48 -6.23
N ILE A 199 -5.12 25.30 -7.36
CA ILE A 199 -5.32 24.18 -8.27
C ILE A 199 -4.28 23.12 -8.00
N ILE A 200 -4.73 21.88 -7.82
CA ILE A 200 -3.89 20.68 -7.73
C ILE A 200 -4.19 19.82 -8.97
N PRO A 201 -3.35 19.86 -10.00
CA PRO A 201 -3.53 19.02 -11.17
C PRO A 201 -3.19 17.57 -10.82
N GLY A 202 -4.03 16.64 -11.28
CA GLY A 202 -3.80 15.21 -11.16
C GLY A 202 -3.96 14.51 -12.52
N PRO A 203 -3.46 13.29 -12.68
CA PRO A 203 -3.52 12.57 -13.96
C PRO A 203 -4.95 12.19 -14.37
N ALA A 204 -5.81 11.86 -13.42
CA ALA A 204 -7.20 11.48 -13.68
C ALA A 204 -8.21 12.58 -13.34
N ALA A 205 -7.90 13.45 -12.40
CA ALA A 205 -8.77 14.51 -11.95
C ALA A 205 -7.96 15.73 -11.49
N VAL A 206 -8.53 16.92 -11.73
CA VAL A 206 -8.06 18.19 -11.19
C VAL A 206 -8.87 18.50 -9.94
N SER A 207 -8.20 18.99 -8.90
CA SER A 207 -8.83 19.47 -7.68
C SER A 207 -8.55 20.97 -7.54
N VAL A 208 -9.60 21.75 -7.29
CA VAL A 208 -9.48 23.15 -6.87
C VAL A 208 -9.91 23.21 -5.41
N SER A 209 -9.04 23.70 -4.56
CA SER A 209 -9.21 23.64 -3.11
C SER A 209 -9.10 25.03 -2.49
N TYR A 210 -9.92 25.29 -1.48
CA TYR A 210 -9.92 26.50 -0.67
C TYR A 210 -9.87 26.12 0.80
N ILE A 211 -8.94 26.71 1.57
CA ILE A 211 -8.79 26.42 2.99
C ILE A 211 -9.84 27.18 3.78
N VAL A 212 -10.82 26.45 4.31
CA VAL A 212 -11.88 27.00 5.17
C VAL A 212 -11.38 27.25 6.58
N SER A 213 -10.60 26.32 7.13
CA SER A 213 -10.00 26.44 8.45
C SER A 213 -8.73 25.59 8.59
N SER A 214 -7.88 25.99 9.51
CA SER A 214 -6.65 25.26 9.88
C SER A 214 -6.64 25.07 11.38
N GLN A 215 -6.58 23.82 11.83
CA GLN A 215 -6.48 23.44 13.24
C GLN A 215 -5.07 22.92 13.51
N PRO A 216 -4.24 23.61 14.32
CA PRO A 216 -2.94 23.10 14.72
C PRO A 216 -3.06 21.73 15.40
N ALA A 217 -2.20 20.81 15.00
CA ALA A 217 -2.12 19.45 15.53
C ALA A 217 -0.66 18.98 15.61
N PRO A 218 0.21 19.73 16.30
CA PRO A 218 1.63 19.40 16.39
C PRO A 218 1.84 18.02 16.99
N LEU A 219 2.85 17.30 16.50
CA LEU A 219 3.21 16.01 17.06
C LEU A 219 3.86 16.24 18.46
N PRO A 220 3.45 15.47 19.49
CA PRO A 220 4.09 15.54 20.81
C PRO A 220 5.60 15.30 20.75
N ALA A 221 6.39 16.05 21.51
CA ALA A 221 7.86 16.01 21.42
C ALA A 221 8.46 14.60 21.57
N ASN A 222 7.87 13.77 22.44
CA ASN A 222 8.31 12.38 22.64
C ASN A 222 7.98 11.45 21.47
N GLN A 223 7.14 11.86 20.53
CA GLN A 223 6.75 11.10 19.35
C GLN A 223 7.53 11.56 18.09
N VAL A 224 8.16 12.73 18.10
CA VAL A 224 8.84 13.29 16.93
C VAL A 224 9.97 12.38 16.43
N THR A 225 10.89 12.01 17.32
CA THR A 225 12.03 11.15 16.97
C THR A 225 11.61 9.78 16.47
N PRO A 226 10.74 9.01 17.15
CA PRO A 226 10.28 7.71 16.65
C PRO A 226 9.56 7.81 15.30
N ALA A 227 8.71 8.83 15.11
CA ALA A 227 7.99 9.02 13.86
C ALA A 227 8.94 9.36 12.70
N ALA A 228 9.87 10.30 12.91
CA ALA A 228 10.85 10.68 11.91
C ALA A 228 11.76 9.48 11.53
N THR A 229 12.24 8.73 12.52
CA THR A 229 13.02 7.49 12.28
C THR A 229 12.26 6.50 11.40
N SER A 230 11.01 6.22 11.74
CA SER A 230 10.16 5.31 10.97
C SER A 230 9.90 5.81 9.55
N MET A 231 9.70 7.13 9.36
CA MET A 231 9.51 7.73 8.02
C MET A 231 10.77 7.62 7.16
N ILE A 232 11.96 7.90 7.73
CA ILE A 232 13.22 7.76 7.02
C ILE A 232 13.47 6.30 6.62
N GLN A 233 13.22 5.35 7.52
CA GLN A 233 13.38 3.92 7.22
C GLN A 233 12.47 3.47 6.08
N ARG A 234 11.19 3.89 6.09
CA ARG A 234 10.25 3.58 4.99
C ARG A 234 10.70 4.20 3.68
N ALA A 235 11.15 5.46 3.69
CA ALA A 235 11.65 6.12 2.50
C ALA A 235 12.90 5.43 1.94
N ASN A 236 13.83 5.03 2.81
CA ASN A 236 15.04 4.30 2.40
C ASN A 236 14.68 2.93 1.80
N LEU A 237 13.79 2.17 2.43
CA LEU A 237 13.31 0.88 1.90
C LEU A 237 12.62 1.07 0.54
N SER A 238 11.72 2.05 0.44
CA SER A 238 11.04 2.36 -0.80
C SER A 238 12.02 2.72 -1.92
N ASN A 239 13.05 3.52 -1.62
CA ASN A 239 14.08 3.87 -2.58
C ASN A 239 14.87 2.65 -3.07
N GLU A 240 15.22 1.70 -2.19
CA GLU A 240 15.93 0.47 -2.59
C GLU A 240 15.03 -0.42 -3.45
N LEU A 241 13.77 -0.61 -3.07
CA LEU A 241 12.81 -1.38 -3.88
C LEU A 241 12.55 -0.72 -5.25
N ASN A 242 12.47 0.61 -5.30
CA ASN A 242 12.34 1.34 -6.58
C ASN A 242 13.58 1.18 -7.49
N LYS A 243 14.79 1.11 -6.92
CA LYS A 243 16.00 0.78 -7.68
C LYS A 243 15.92 -0.63 -8.27
N MET A 244 15.47 -1.61 -7.46
CA MET A 244 15.28 -2.99 -7.94
C MET A 244 14.24 -3.06 -9.07
N ILE A 245 13.10 -2.39 -8.91
CA ILE A 245 12.06 -2.31 -9.95
C ILE A 245 12.63 -1.70 -11.24
N LYS A 246 13.40 -0.62 -11.13
CA LYS A 246 14.01 0.05 -12.28
C LYS A 246 14.99 -0.86 -13.01
N ALA A 247 15.84 -1.58 -12.28
CA ALA A 247 16.78 -2.55 -12.83
C ALA A 247 16.02 -3.70 -13.52
N ALA A 248 15.04 -4.29 -12.83
CA ALA A 248 14.24 -5.38 -13.40
C ALA A 248 13.48 -4.95 -14.65
N LYS A 249 12.94 -3.74 -14.71
CA LYS A 249 12.29 -3.20 -15.93
C LYS A 249 13.23 -3.01 -17.09
N THR A 250 14.52 -2.77 -16.82
CA THR A 250 15.54 -2.62 -17.89
C THR A 250 15.93 -3.96 -18.49
N GLU A 251 15.90 -5.02 -17.67
CA GLU A 251 16.27 -6.39 -18.08
C GLU A 251 15.08 -7.17 -18.65
N ALA A 252 13.87 -6.85 -18.21
CA ALA A 252 12.66 -7.53 -18.67
C ALA A 252 12.24 -7.06 -20.07
N GLY A 253 11.94 -7.99 -20.95
CA GLY A 253 11.24 -7.72 -22.22
C GLY A 253 9.75 -7.46 -21.92
N ILE A 254 9.35 -6.18 -21.85
CA ILE A 254 7.95 -5.80 -21.60
C ILE A 254 7.31 -5.39 -22.91
N ASP A 255 6.42 -6.25 -23.42
CA ASP A 255 5.65 -5.98 -24.63
C ASP A 255 4.22 -5.56 -24.26
N TYR A 256 3.80 -4.40 -24.76
CA TYR A 256 2.45 -3.88 -24.57
C TYR A 256 1.59 -4.18 -25.80
N HIS A 257 0.48 -4.87 -25.60
CA HIS A 257 -0.49 -5.12 -26.66
C HIS A 257 -1.22 -3.83 -27.09
N PRO A 258 -1.78 -3.77 -28.31
CA PRO A 258 -2.54 -2.62 -28.80
C PRO A 258 -3.64 -2.20 -27.81
N GLY A 259 -3.70 -0.92 -27.49
CA GLY A 259 -4.65 -0.35 -26.51
C GLY A 259 -4.09 -0.22 -25.09
N PHE A 260 -2.93 -0.79 -24.81
CA PHE A 260 -2.24 -0.66 -23.53
C PHE A 260 -0.89 0.04 -23.74
N ALA A 261 -0.44 0.78 -22.74
CA ALA A 261 0.86 1.44 -22.76
C ALA A 261 1.43 1.51 -21.34
N ALA A 262 2.74 1.71 -21.25
CA ALA A 262 3.35 2.03 -19.96
C ALA A 262 2.66 3.26 -19.34
N PRO A 263 2.33 3.24 -18.04
CA PRO A 263 1.83 4.42 -17.36
C PRO A 263 2.82 5.57 -17.57
N LYS A 264 2.34 6.75 -17.99
CA LYS A 264 3.16 7.96 -17.96
C LYS A 264 3.64 8.13 -16.52
N ALA A 265 4.96 8.19 -16.33
CA ALA A 265 5.56 8.28 -15.00
C ALA A 265 4.95 9.45 -14.22
N ALA A 266 3.94 9.15 -13.41
CA ALA A 266 3.59 9.98 -12.28
C ALA A 266 4.65 9.69 -11.22
N ALA A 267 5.10 10.72 -10.50
CA ALA A 267 6.02 10.59 -9.38
C ALA A 267 5.32 9.92 -8.17
N THR A 268 4.71 8.78 -8.39
CA THR A 268 4.11 7.93 -7.37
C THR A 268 5.17 6.93 -6.94
N ASP A 269 5.32 6.79 -5.65
CA ASP A 269 6.19 5.81 -5.02
C ASP A 269 5.70 4.40 -5.41
N THR A 270 6.26 3.86 -6.50
CA THR A 270 5.84 2.60 -7.12
C THR A 270 6.05 1.43 -6.15
N ALA A 271 7.03 1.54 -5.25
CA ALA A 271 7.30 0.51 -4.27
C ALA A 271 6.28 0.52 -3.12
N ALA A 272 5.80 1.70 -2.69
CA ALA A 272 4.75 1.80 -1.68
C ALA A 272 3.45 1.16 -2.18
N ALA A 273 3.08 1.41 -3.45
CA ALA A 273 1.89 0.81 -4.06
C ALA A 273 1.97 -0.72 -4.18
N ALA A 274 3.18 -1.27 -4.38
CA ALA A 274 3.40 -2.71 -4.47
C ALA A 274 3.32 -3.43 -3.10
N LEU A 275 3.45 -2.69 -1.99
CA LEU A 275 3.36 -3.21 -0.63
C LEU A 275 1.93 -3.15 -0.06
N GLU A 276 1.02 -2.42 -0.70
CA GLU A 276 -0.39 -2.43 -0.34
C GLU A 276 -1.00 -3.77 -0.76
N THR A 277 -1.36 -4.58 0.22
CA THR A 277 -2.10 -5.83 -0.02
C THR A 277 -3.43 -5.49 -0.68
N PRO A 278 -3.83 -6.14 -1.80
CA PRO A 278 -5.15 -5.91 -2.36
C PRO A 278 -6.20 -6.20 -1.29
N ALA A 279 -6.97 -5.19 -0.92
CA ALA A 279 -8.07 -5.33 0.01
C ALA A 279 -9.03 -6.38 -0.57
N VAL A 280 -9.23 -7.47 0.16
CA VAL A 280 -10.28 -8.43 -0.16
C VAL A 280 -11.60 -7.64 -0.10
N PRO A 281 -12.36 -7.51 -1.20
CA PRO A 281 -13.63 -6.84 -1.16
C PRO A 281 -14.49 -7.57 -0.13
N ALA A 282 -14.93 -6.86 0.92
CA ALA A 282 -15.90 -7.37 1.85
C ALA A 282 -17.12 -7.80 1.02
N SER A 283 -17.42 -9.10 1.04
CA SER A 283 -18.61 -9.64 0.43
C SER A 283 -19.81 -8.94 1.09
N GLY A 284 -20.41 -8.00 0.35
CA GLY A 284 -21.68 -7.39 0.74
C GLY A 284 -22.72 -8.47 0.93
N SER A 285 -23.28 -8.50 2.10
CA SER A 285 -24.45 -9.25 2.50
C SER A 285 -25.68 -8.82 1.72
#